data_b09d3505c196fae17a0f86a088859e24
#
_entry.id   b09d3505c196fae17a0f86a088859e24
#
_cell.length_a   1.000
_cell.length_b   1.000
_cell.length_c   1.000
_cell.angle_alpha   90.00
_cell.angle_beta   90.00
_cell.angle_gamma   90.00
#
_symmetry.space_group_name_H-M   'P 1'
#
loop_
_entity.id
_entity.type
_entity.pdbx_description
1 polymer ?
#
loop_
_entity_poly.entity_id
_entity_poly.type
_entity_poly.pdbx_seq_one_letter_code
_entity_poly.pdbx_strand_id
1 'polypeptide(L)'
;PLLLTSPRAPTRTRVPGPPIFTPLLISQARGSGAYPHPMPGLDPLPERAVIREVGPRDGFQNEPDRIPTDDKVRLIDALAHTGLRRIEVTSFVRAEVVPQLADAADVLERVGIPEGVSVAVLVPNAQGLEAALEHVERIDEVAVFLSASETHNRHNVNRSVDESLAGLTELLPRIAAAGLRPSASISTAFGCPYEGHVAAERVYAIAAQLAEAGAQEISFGDTTGMANPRQVRAFFTQALRTLPGVELTAHFHNTRGQGLANVLAALEAGVDSFESSFGELGGCPFPPGATGNVATEDLVSMLHEMGVATGIDLAALLAAGRDAQTVLGRPLGSHLLTAGPVVWNG
;
A
#
# COMPACT_ATOMS: atom_id res chain seq x y z
N PRO A 1 62.16 -42.02 20.46
CA PRO A 1 61.65 -40.94 19.63
C PRO A 1 60.34 -41.41 18.91
N LEU A 2 59.27 -40.91 19.42
CA LEU A 2 57.97 -41.20 18.91
C LEU A 2 57.63 -40.19 17.79
N LEU A 3 57.40 -40.69 16.60
CA LEU A 3 56.89 -39.95 15.44
C LEU A 3 55.36 -39.75 15.61
N LEU A 4 54.94 -38.53 15.84
CA LEU A 4 53.52 -38.11 15.79
C LEU A 4 53.09 -37.91 14.33
N THR A 5 52.22 -38.76 13.83
CA THR A 5 51.55 -38.60 12.54
C THR A 5 50.32 -37.69 12.72
N SER A 6 50.33 -36.58 12.03
CA SER A 6 49.20 -35.63 11.95
C SER A 6 48.00 -36.23 11.14
N PRO A 7 46.75 -36.08 11.58
CA PRO A 7 45.61 -36.57 10.82
C PRO A 7 45.32 -35.68 9.61
N ARG A 8 45.11 -36.30 8.45
CA ARG A 8 44.66 -35.66 7.19
C ARG A 8 43.24 -35.09 7.36
N ALA A 9 43.08 -33.86 6.94
CA ALA A 9 41.77 -33.21 6.83
C ALA A 9 40.87 -33.94 5.80
N PRO A 10 39.55 -34.02 6.06
CA PRO A 10 38.61 -34.65 5.15
C PRO A 10 38.43 -33.82 3.86
N THR A 11 38.49 -34.49 2.72
CA THR A 11 38.20 -33.95 1.38
C THR A 11 36.74 -33.50 1.32
N ARG A 12 36.52 -32.20 1.09
CA ARG A 12 35.17 -31.65 0.79
C ARG A 12 34.68 -32.17 -0.57
N THR A 13 33.65 -32.99 -0.55
CA THR A 13 32.85 -33.29 -1.74
C THR A 13 32.13 -32.03 -2.19
N ARG A 14 32.40 -31.62 -3.43
CA ARG A 14 31.63 -30.53 -4.10
C ARG A 14 30.21 -30.98 -4.30
N VAL A 15 29.26 -30.29 -3.62
CA VAL A 15 27.85 -30.36 -3.95
C VAL A 15 27.65 -29.53 -5.24
N PRO A 16 26.97 -30.05 -6.28
CA PRO A 16 26.65 -29.24 -7.46
C PRO A 16 25.75 -28.06 -7.04
N GLY A 17 26.14 -26.85 -7.44
CA GLY A 17 25.30 -25.66 -7.27
C GLY A 17 23.99 -25.78 -8.05
N PRO A 18 22.94 -25.03 -7.67
CA PRO A 18 21.68 -25.03 -8.38
C PRO A 18 21.90 -24.57 -9.83
N PRO A 19 21.09 -25.06 -10.79
CA PRO A 19 21.24 -24.72 -12.19
C PRO A 19 21.09 -23.21 -12.40
N ILE A 20 22.03 -22.64 -13.14
CA ILE A 20 21.97 -21.23 -13.57
C ILE A 20 20.87 -21.12 -14.60
N PHE A 21 19.71 -20.57 -14.20
CA PHE A 21 18.68 -20.22 -15.17
C PHE A 21 19.17 -19.04 -16.03
N THR A 22 19.40 -19.31 -17.31
CA THR A 22 19.63 -18.27 -18.31
C THR A 22 18.32 -17.48 -18.46
N PRO A 23 18.33 -16.12 -18.39
CA PRO A 23 17.10 -15.37 -18.65
C PRO A 23 16.67 -15.60 -20.09
N LEU A 24 15.50 -16.25 -20.26
CA LEU A 24 14.83 -16.28 -21.55
C LEU A 24 14.41 -14.84 -21.90
N LEU A 25 14.79 -14.39 -23.08
CA LEU A 25 14.28 -13.17 -23.70
C LEU A 25 12.75 -13.26 -23.77
N ILE A 26 12.06 -12.45 -22.99
CA ILE A 26 10.60 -12.36 -22.97
C ILE A 26 10.19 -11.68 -24.30
N SER A 27 9.81 -12.50 -25.28
CA SER A 27 9.02 -12.07 -26.43
C SER A 27 7.65 -11.61 -25.91
N GLN A 28 7.18 -10.46 -26.38
CA GLN A 28 5.89 -9.88 -26.04
C GLN A 28 4.76 -10.89 -26.29
N ALA A 29 4.31 -11.57 -25.24
CA ALA A 29 3.11 -12.38 -25.26
C ALA A 29 1.88 -11.42 -25.18
N ARG A 30 1.28 -11.12 -26.34
CA ARG A 30 -0.08 -10.62 -26.43
C ARG A 30 -1.01 -11.79 -26.12
N GLY A 31 -1.57 -11.79 -24.93
CA GLY A 31 -2.60 -12.74 -24.54
C GLY A 31 -2.92 -12.52 -23.05
N SER A 32 -4.03 -11.83 -22.75
CA SER A 32 -4.62 -11.87 -21.43
C SER A 32 -5.06 -13.32 -21.16
N GLY A 33 -4.34 -14.01 -20.28
CA GLY A 33 -4.70 -15.36 -19.80
C GLY A 33 -5.91 -15.38 -18.89
N ALA A 34 -6.78 -14.37 -18.97
CA ALA A 34 -8.02 -14.33 -18.22
C ALA A 34 -8.85 -15.59 -18.52
N TYR A 35 -9.39 -16.22 -17.50
CA TYR A 35 -10.35 -17.30 -17.63
C TYR A 35 -11.46 -16.89 -18.59
N PRO A 36 -11.64 -17.55 -19.75
CA PRO A 36 -12.42 -17.02 -20.87
C PRO A 36 -13.94 -17.13 -20.66
N HIS A 37 -14.44 -17.57 -19.50
CA HIS A 37 -15.87 -17.82 -19.28
C HIS A 37 -16.35 -17.29 -17.93
N PRO A 38 -17.50 -16.57 -17.91
CA PRO A 38 -18.18 -16.30 -16.66
C PRO A 38 -18.50 -17.63 -15.96
N MET A 39 -18.06 -17.80 -14.74
CA MET A 39 -18.37 -18.99 -13.93
C MET A 39 -19.83 -18.91 -13.51
N PRO A 40 -20.70 -19.85 -13.92
CA PRO A 40 -22.09 -19.81 -13.50
C PRO A 40 -22.22 -19.89 -11.98
N GLY A 41 -22.95 -18.95 -11.37
CA GLY A 41 -23.24 -18.94 -9.94
C GLY A 41 -22.31 -18.12 -9.07
N LEU A 42 -21.34 -17.39 -9.64
CA LEU A 42 -20.60 -16.35 -8.94
C LEU A 42 -21.21 -14.97 -9.25
N ASP A 43 -21.28 -14.13 -8.23
CA ASP A 43 -21.64 -12.71 -8.43
C ASP A 43 -20.56 -12.05 -9.31
N PRO A 44 -20.96 -11.14 -10.22
CA PRO A 44 -19.99 -10.46 -11.08
C PRO A 44 -19.07 -9.58 -10.22
N LEU A 45 -17.76 -9.71 -10.47
CA LEU A 45 -16.77 -8.81 -9.88
C LEU A 45 -16.82 -7.44 -10.61
N PRO A 46 -16.31 -6.36 -9.99
CA PRO A 46 -16.09 -5.09 -10.69
C PRO A 46 -15.24 -5.31 -11.95
N GLU A 47 -15.61 -4.68 -13.07
CA GLU A 47 -14.83 -4.77 -14.31
C GLU A 47 -13.44 -4.13 -14.21
N ARG A 48 -13.31 -3.19 -13.27
CA ARG A 48 -12.09 -2.41 -13.06
C ARG A 48 -11.84 -2.22 -11.57
N ALA A 49 -10.56 -2.09 -11.22
CA ALA A 49 -10.13 -1.67 -9.89
C ALA A 49 -9.12 -0.52 -10.00
N VAL A 50 -9.21 0.43 -9.09
CA VAL A 50 -8.27 1.53 -8.92
C VAL A 50 -7.24 1.14 -7.86
N ILE A 51 -5.96 1.26 -8.20
CA ILE A 51 -4.87 1.02 -7.26
C ILE A 51 -4.23 2.35 -6.91
N ARG A 52 -4.20 2.66 -5.60
CA ARG A 52 -3.39 3.73 -5.04
C ARG A 52 -2.09 3.13 -4.55
N GLU A 53 -0.99 3.54 -5.15
CA GLU A 53 0.35 3.16 -4.71
C GLU A 53 0.76 4.01 -3.50
N VAL A 54 0.97 3.37 -2.37
CA VAL A 54 1.36 4.08 -1.13
C VAL A 54 2.81 3.82 -0.71
N GLY A 55 3.55 3.00 -1.45
CA GLY A 55 4.93 2.62 -1.15
C GLY A 55 5.89 3.81 -1.00
N PRO A 56 5.82 4.86 -1.83
CA PRO A 56 6.69 6.02 -1.67
C PRO A 56 6.48 6.78 -0.35
N ARG A 57 5.28 6.73 0.23
CA ARG A 57 5.02 7.31 1.54
C ARG A 57 5.07 6.25 2.64
N ASP A 58 4.15 5.28 2.62
CA ASP A 58 4.00 4.29 3.69
C ASP A 58 5.15 3.27 3.72
N GLY A 59 5.62 2.90 2.54
CA GLY A 59 6.78 2.03 2.38
C GLY A 59 8.05 2.68 2.91
N PHE A 60 8.43 3.80 2.32
CA PHE A 60 9.71 4.45 2.60
C PHE A 60 9.84 4.96 4.04
N GLN A 61 8.73 5.38 4.68
CA GLN A 61 8.78 5.84 6.08
C GLN A 61 9.25 4.76 7.06
N ASN A 62 9.10 3.49 6.71
CA ASN A 62 9.43 2.35 7.55
C ASN A 62 10.81 1.74 7.24
N GLU A 63 11.52 2.25 6.24
CA GLU A 63 12.87 1.77 5.93
C GLU A 63 13.85 2.17 7.04
N PRO A 64 14.76 1.26 7.43
CA PRO A 64 15.71 1.53 8.50
C PRO A 64 16.71 2.62 8.12
N ASP A 65 17.13 2.64 6.87
CA ASP A 65 18.06 3.61 6.32
C ASP A 65 17.33 4.66 5.47
N ARG A 66 17.82 5.90 5.51
CA ARG A 66 17.25 6.98 4.70
C ARG A 66 17.58 6.75 3.22
N ILE A 67 16.53 6.64 2.41
CA ILE A 67 16.68 6.58 0.96
C ILE A 67 17.08 7.96 0.43
N PRO A 68 18.13 8.07 -0.40
CA PRO A 68 18.50 9.34 -1.03
C PRO A 68 17.34 9.93 -1.83
N THR A 69 17.20 11.25 -1.79
CA THR A 69 16.11 11.96 -2.51
C THR A 69 16.11 11.66 -4.01
N ASP A 70 17.30 11.56 -4.63
CA ASP A 70 17.43 11.21 -6.07
C ASP A 70 16.85 9.84 -6.38
N ASP A 71 17.05 8.85 -5.49
CA ASP A 71 16.53 7.51 -5.65
C ASP A 71 15.01 7.47 -5.43
N LYS A 72 14.48 8.24 -4.45
CA LYS A 72 13.03 8.38 -4.26
C LYS A 72 12.36 8.95 -5.50
N VAL A 73 12.87 10.06 -6.02
CA VAL A 73 12.34 10.70 -7.25
C VAL A 73 12.35 9.71 -8.40
N ARG A 74 13.47 9.03 -8.63
CA ARG A 74 13.61 8.04 -9.70
C ARG A 74 12.62 6.87 -9.58
N LEU A 75 12.43 6.34 -8.37
CA LEU A 75 11.48 5.24 -8.13
C LEU A 75 10.03 5.70 -8.31
N ILE A 76 9.67 6.91 -7.82
CA ILE A 76 8.33 7.48 -7.99
C ILE A 76 8.04 7.74 -9.46
N ASP A 77 8.99 8.30 -10.20
CA ASP A 77 8.86 8.52 -11.66
C ASP A 77 8.64 7.19 -12.39
N ALA A 78 9.42 6.15 -12.04
CA ALA A 78 9.23 4.83 -12.64
C ALA A 78 7.83 4.27 -12.37
N LEU A 79 7.33 4.39 -11.14
CA LEU A 79 5.96 3.98 -10.75
C LEU A 79 4.90 4.78 -11.51
N ALA A 80 5.06 6.09 -11.63
CA ALA A 80 4.10 6.97 -12.31
C ALA A 80 3.92 6.62 -13.80
N HIS A 81 4.92 5.99 -14.42
CA HIS A 81 4.88 5.56 -15.82
C HIS A 81 4.39 4.12 -16.02
N THR A 82 3.97 3.43 -14.97
CA THR A 82 3.42 2.05 -15.07
C THR A 82 1.94 1.99 -15.45
N GLY A 83 1.24 3.13 -15.52
CA GLY A 83 -0.21 3.19 -15.69
C GLY A 83 -0.99 3.33 -14.38
N LEU A 84 -0.30 3.42 -13.24
CA LEU A 84 -0.89 3.85 -11.97
C LEU A 84 -1.59 5.20 -12.12
N ARG A 85 -2.76 5.33 -11.51
CA ARG A 85 -3.57 6.55 -11.57
C ARG A 85 -3.47 7.41 -10.32
N ARG A 86 -2.98 6.84 -9.21
CA ARG A 86 -2.92 7.52 -7.92
C ARG A 86 -1.66 7.07 -7.18
N ILE A 87 -0.87 8.02 -6.72
CA ILE A 87 0.36 7.75 -5.97
C ILE A 87 0.40 8.66 -4.74
N GLU A 88 0.57 8.07 -3.56
CA GLU A 88 0.87 8.81 -2.34
C GLU A 88 2.39 9.03 -2.27
N VAL A 89 2.80 10.22 -2.69
CA VAL A 89 4.21 10.54 -2.98
C VAL A 89 5.02 10.74 -1.70
N THR A 90 4.44 11.40 -0.69
CA THR A 90 5.14 11.75 0.54
C THR A 90 4.18 12.14 1.67
N SER A 91 4.71 12.58 2.80
CA SER A 91 3.93 13.18 3.89
C SER A 91 4.60 14.41 4.47
N PHE A 92 3.77 15.35 4.94
CA PHE A 92 4.22 16.55 5.66
C PHE A 92 4.14 16.32 7.19
N VAL A 93 4.75 15.23 7.65
CA VAL A 93 4.99 14.93 9.06
C VAL A 93 6.32 15.59 9.46
N ARG A 94 6.44 15.98 10.72
CA ARG A 94 7.69 16.57 11.23
C ARG A 94 8.87 15.63 11.02
N ALA A 95 9.99 16.17 10.57
CA ALA A 95 11.21 15.42 10.25
C ALA A 95 11.77 14.64 11.47
N GLU A 96 11.55 15.15 12.69
CA GLU A 96 11.99 14.47 13.91
C GLU A 96 11.17 13.22 14.22
N VAL A 97 9.94 13.13 13.68
CA VAL A 97 9.03 11.98 13.85
C VAL A 97 9.26 10.94 12.75
N VAL A 98 9.40 11.40 11.48
CA VAL A 98 9.64 10.53 10.32
C VAL A 98 10.83 11.09 9.52
N PRO A 99 12.07 10.82 9.96
CA PRO A 99 13.27 11.32 9.28
C PRO A 99 13.38 10.87 7.82
N GLN A 100 12.82 9.71 7.49
CA GLN A 100 12.81 9.16 6.13
C GLN A 100 12.09 10.04 5.11
N LEU A 101 11.12 10.84 5.55
CA LEU A 101 10.33 11.74 4.69
C LEU A 101 10.64 13.23 4.94
N ALA A 102 11.78 13.54 5.57
CA ALA A 102 12.20 14.92 5.85
C ALA A 102 12.43 15.77 4.59
N ASP A 103 12.57 15.15 3.44
CA ASP A 103 12.78 15.74 2.11
C ASP A 103 11.48 15.86 1.28
N ALA A 104 10.32 15.84 1.94
CA ALA A 104 9.00 15.83 1.30
C ALA A 104 8.82 16.90 0.23
N ALA A 105 9.20 18.15 0.52
CA ALA A 105 9.13 19.26 -0.41
C ALA A 105 10.03 19.04 -1.64
N ASP A 106 11.28 18.66 -1.42
CA ASP A 106 12.25 18.37 -2.47
C ASP A 106 11.79 17.25 -3.41
N VAL A 107 11.25 16.15 -2.85
CA VAL A 107 10.70 15.05 -3.62
C VAL A 107 9.54 15.55 -4.48
N LEU A 108 8.59 16.25 -3.87
CA LEU A 108 7.37 16.73 -4.54
C LEU A 108 7.68 17.70 -5.70
N GLU A 109 8.65 18.59 -5.53
CA GLU A 109 9.08 19.53 -6.57
C GLU A 109 9.77 18.84 -7.76
N ARG A 110 10.44 17.71 -7.52
CA ARG A 110 11.32 17.08 -8.50
C ARG A 110 10.71 15.93 -9.26
N VAL A 111 9.64 15.30 -8.73
CA VAL A 111 8.99 14.18 -9.41
C VAL A 111 8.32 14.60 -10.71
N GLY A 112 8.54 13.81 -11.76
CA GLY A 112 8.01 14.01 -13.11
C GLY A 112 6.69 13.24 -13.34
N ILE A 113 5.65 13.57 -12.59
CA ILE A 113 4.36 12.86 -12.67
C ILE A 113 3.65 13.19 -13.99
N PRO A 114 3.25 12.17 -14.80
CA PRO A 114 2.52 12.38 -16.05
C PRO A 114 1.10 12.92 -15.79
N GLU A 115 0.56 13.65 -16.78
CA GLU A 115 -0.84 14.04 -16.76
C GLU A 115 -1.77 12.83 -16.60
N GLY A 116 -2.79 12.97 -15.74
CA GLY A 116 -3.77 11.92 -15.43
C GLY A 116 -3.35 10.95 -14.32
N VAL A 117 -2.21 11.19 -13.68
CA VAL A 117 -1.80 10.52 -12.43
C VAL A 117 -1.99 11.49 -11.27
N SER A 118 -2.84 11.16 -10.31
CA SER A 118 -3.13 11.98 -9.13
C SER A 118 -2.02 11.85 -8.09
N VAL A 119 -1.50 12.99 -7.64
CA VAL A 119 -0.49 13.12 -6.59
C VAL A 119 -1.18 13.30 -5.25
N ALA A 120 -1.07 12.32 -4.37
CA ALA A 120 -1.54 12.41 -3.01
C ALA A 120 -0.39 12.65 -2.03
N VAL A 121 -0.67 13.41 -0.97
CA VAL A 121 0.22 13.59 0.18
C VAL A 121 -0.53 13.37 1.48
N LEU A 122 0.17 12.87 2.50
CA LEU A 122 -0.44 12.67 3.81
C LEU A 122 -0.09 13.83 4.75
N VAL A 123 -1.08 14.34 5.48
CA VAL A 123 -0.89 15.36 6.51
C VAL A 123 -1.47 14.92 7.85
N PRO A 124 -0.73 15.08 8.96
CA PRO A 124 -1.18 14.64 10.28
C PRO A 124 -2.05 15.67 11.01
N ASN A 125 -1.98 16.96 10.63
CA ASN A 125 -2.58 18.07 11.36
C ASN A 125 -2.54 19.37 10.54
N ALA A 126 -3.03 20.48 11.13
CA ALA A 126 -3.06 21.80 10.50
C ALA A 126 -1.68 22.31 10.08
N GLN A 127 -0.63 22.07 10.88
CA GLN A 127 0.73 22.50 10.51
C GLN A 127 1.26 21.75 9.28
N GLY A 128 1.00 20.44 9.20
CA GLY A 128 1.31 19.64 8.02
C GLY A 128 0.53 20.11 6.78
N LEU A 129 -0.74 20.51 6.96
CA LEU A 129 -1.54 21.07 5.87
C LEU A 129 -0.96 22.40 5.37
N GLU A 130 -0.59 23.32 6.27
CA GLU A 130 0.06 24.59 5.85
C GLU A 130 1.31 24.34 5.01
N ALA A 131 2.18 23.42 5.46
CA ALA A 131 3.38 23.07 4.70
C ALA A 131 3.05 22.43 3.33
N ALA A 132 2.03 21.57 3.26
CA ALA A 132 1.59 21.00 1.98
C ALA A 132 1.04 22.06 1.03
N LEU A 133 0.31 23.04 1.54
CA LEU A 133 -0.30 24.12 0.74
C LEU A 133 0.75 25.08 0.13
N GLU A 134 1.98 25.13 0.63
CA GLU A 134 3.09 25.82 -0.04
C GLU A 134 3.42 25.22 -1.41
N HIS A 135 2.99 23.95 -1.66
CA HIS A 135 3.20 23.19 -2.88
C HIS A 135 1.88 22.78 -3.57
N VAL A 136 0.81 23.56 -3.37
CA VAL A 136 -0.55 23.22 -3.82
C VAL A 136 -0.64 22.87 -5.30
N GLU A 137 0.13 23.52 -6.16
CA GLU A 137 0.18 23.28 -7.61
C GLU A 137 0.76 21.88 -8.00
N ARG A 138 1.35 21.19 -7.04
CA ARG A 138 1.96 19.87 -7.22
C ARG A 138 1.15 18.75 -6.58
N ILE A 139 0.01 19.07 -5.96
CA ILE A 139 -0.81 18.15 -5.17
C ILE A 139 -2.23 18.15 -5.73
N ASP A 140 -2.81 16.97 -5.91
CA ASP A 140 -4.20 16.79 -6.27
C ASP A 140 -5.06 16.38 -5.07
N GLU A 141 -4.46 15.68 -4.11
CA GLU A 141 -5.14 15.06 -2.99
C GLU A 141 -4.36 15.17 -1.68
N VAL A 142 -5.08 15.43 -0.60
CA VAL A 142 -4.53 15.42 0.75
C VAL A 142 -5.25 14.37 1.59
N ALA A 143 -4.50 13.39 2.07
CA ALA A 143 -4.97 12.36 2.98
C ALA A 143 -4.72 12.76 4.43
N VAL A 144 -5.74 12.65 5.27
CA VAL A 144 -5.64 12.74 6.72
C VAL A 144 -5.89 11.36 7.34
N PHE A 145 -5.51 11.15 8.60
CA PHE A 145 -5.67 9.84 9.22
C PHE A 145 -5.92 9.89 10.72
N LEU A 146 -6.59 8.85 11.22
CA LEU A 146 -6.71 8.52 12.64
C LEU A 146 -6.84 7.00 12.80
N SER A 147 -6.81 6.52 14.04
CA SER A 147 -7.08 5.11 14.34
C SER A 147 -8.47 4.94 14.98
N ALA A 148 -9.15 3.84 14.68
CA ALA A 148 -10.40 3.48 15.34
C ALA A 148 -10.20 3.00 16.80
N SER A 149 -8.99 2.54 17.15
CA SER A 149 -8.59 2.14 18.50
C SER A 149 -8.04 3.33 19.28
N GLU A 150 -8.53 3.54 20.49
CA GLU A 150 -8.11 4.62 21.39
C GLU A 150 -6.63 4.50 21.76
N THR A 151 -6.21 3.29 22.15
CA THR A 151 -4.82 3.04 22.55
C THR A 151 -3.87 3.22 21.37
N HIS A 152 -4.23 2.69 20.20
CA HIS A 152 -3.39 2.86 19.00
C HIS A 152 -3.32 4.34 18.58
N ASN A 153 -4.42 5.07 18.62
CA ASN A 153 -4.44 6.48 18.27
C ASN A 153 -3.54 7.31 19.19
N ARG A 154 -3.59 7.05 20.52
CA ARG A 154 -2.69 7.69 21.48
C ARG A 154 -1.22 7.39 21.23
N HIS A 155 -0.89 6.15 20.90
CA HIS A 155 0.49 5.78 20.56
C HIS A 155 0.96 6.42 19.24
N ASN A 156 0.08 6.55 18.28
CA ASN A 156 0.45 7.01 16.92
C ASN A 156 0.52 8.55 16.83
N VAL A 157 -0.48 9.26 17.38
CA VAL A 157 -0.59 10.71 17.21
C VAL A 157 -0.69 11.47 18.55
N ASN A 158 -0.55 10.78 19.68
CA ASN A 158 -0.63 11.33 21.04
C ASN A 158 -1.94 12.09 21.32
N ARG A 159 -3.07 11.60 20.79
CA ARG A 159 -4.41 12.16 20.95
C ARG A 159 -5.43 11.04 21.17
N SER A 160 -6.56 11.37 21.81
CA SER A 160 -7.73 10.50 21.78
C SER A 160 -8.30 10.41 20.36
N VAL A 161 -9.17 9.43 20.13
CA VAL A 161 -9.89 9.32 18.85
C VAL A 161 -10.77 10.54 18.64
N ASP A 162 -11.49 11.00 19.68
CA ASP A 162 -12.37 12.17 19.60
C ASP A 162 -11.60 13.46 19.33
N GLU A 163 -10.44 13.68 19.97
CA GLU A 163 -9.56 14.82 19.70
C GLU A 163 -9.02 14.81 18.27
N SER A 164 -8.67 13.62 17.77
CA SER A 164 -8.21 13.47 16.38
C SER A 164 -9.33 13.74 15.40
N LEU A 165 -10.50 13.15 15.62
CA LEU A 165 -11.68 13.33 14.78
C LEU A 165 -12.10 14.80 14.71
N ALA A 166 -12.17 15.49 15.85
CA ALA A 166 -12.47 16.93 15.89
C ALA A 166 -11.46 17.75 15.06
N GLY A 167 -10.16 17.47 15.21
CA GLY A 167 -9.13 18.16 14.41
C GLY A 167 -9.23 17.86 12.93
N LEU A 168 -9.53 16.63 12.52
CA LEU A 168 -9.67 16.25 11.12
C LEU A 168 -10.92 16.84 10.47
N THR A 169 -12.04 16.91 11.19
CA THR A 169 -13.27 17.55 10.69
C THR A 169 -13.11 19.05 10.44
N GLU A 170 -12.14 19.71 11.09
CA GLU A 170 -11.75 21.08 10.78
C GLU A 170 -10.82 21.18 9.56
N LEU A 171 -10.00 20.15 9.29
CA LEU A 171 -9.04 20.15 8.18
C LEU A 171 -9.70 19.86 6.83
N LEU A 172 -10.62 18.90 6.77
CA LEU A 172 -11.22 18.44 5.52
C LEU A 172 -11.85 19.58 4.68
N PRO A 173 -12.66 20.52 5.26
CA PRO A 173 -13.16 21.66 4.51
C PRO A 173 -12.06 22.61 4.02
N ARG A 174 -10.95 22.74 4.75
CA ARG A 174 -9.82 23.60 4.35
C ARG A 174 -9.08 23.01 3.16
N ILE A 175 -8.91 21.68 3.11
CA ILE A 175 -8.34 20.97 1.96
C ILE A 175 -9.22 21.20 0.73
N ALA A 176 -10.53 21.02 0.85
CA ALA A 176 -11.48 21.27 -0.23
C ALA A 176 -11.48 22.74 -0.71
N ALA A 177 -11.39 23.70 0.23
CA ALA A 177 -11.32 25.13 -0.11
C ALA A 177 -10.03 25.53 -0.86
N ALA A 178 -8.95 24.76 -0.70
CA ALA A 178 -7.71 24.89 -1.47
C ALA A 178 -7.80 24.26 -2.88
N GLY A 179 -8.95 23.69 -3.26
CA GLY A 179 -9.14 23.01 -4.55
C GLY A 179 -8.59 21.58 -4.59
N LEU A 180 -8.16 21.05 -3.46
CA LEU A 180 -7.60 19.70 -3.34
C LEU A 180 -8.68 18.68 -2.94
N ARG A 181 -8.51 17.42 -3.34
CA ARG A 181 -9.39 16.31 -2.93
C ARG A 181 -9.10 15.91 -1.48
N PRO A 182 -10.06 16.00 -0.54
CA PRO A 182 -9.89 15.52 0.81
C PRO A 182 -10.16 14.02 0.90
N SER A 183 -9.22 13.25 1.44
CA SER A 183 -9.40 11.84 1.78
C SER A 183 -9.02 11.57 3.23
N ALA A 184 -9.56 10.49 3.81
CA ALA A 184 -9.29 10.12 5.18
C ALA A 184 -9.02 8.62 5.31
N SER A 185 -8.02 8.25 6.12
CA SER A 185 -7.70 6.85 6.43
C SER A 185 -8.05 6.53 7.88
N ILE A 186 -8.74 5.42 8.10
CA ILE A 186 -9.08 4.89 9.43
C ILE A 186 -8.25 3.64 9.68
N SER A 187 -7.18 3.78 10.45
CA SER A 187 -6.31 2.67 10.84
C SER A 187 -6.98 1.76 11.86
N THR A 188 -6.51 0.51 11.98
CA THR A 188 -7.03 -0.51 12.91
C THR A 188 -8.53 -0.81 12.76
N ALA A 189 -9.07 -0.66 11.54
CA ALA A 189 -10.50 -0.84 11.27
C ALA A 189 -10.99 -2.28 11.52
N PHE A 190 -10.11 -3.27 11.44
CA PHE A 190 -10.45 -4.69 11.57
C PHE A 190 -9.92 -5.34 12.84
N GLY A 191 -9.07 -4.66 13.59
CA GLY A 191 -8.47 -5.15 14.82
C GLY A 191 -7.27 -4.32 15.25
N CYS A 192 -6.97 -4.35 16.54
CA CYS A 192 -5.89 -3.60 17.17
C CYS A 192 -5.01 -4.50 18.02
N PRO A 193 -3.67 -4.41 17.92
CA PRO A 193 -2.76 -5.25 18.71
C PRO A 193 -2.84 -4.96 20.22
N TYR A 194 -3.33 -3.77 20.60
CA TYR A 194 -3.50 -3.38 22.01
C TYR A 194 -4.87 -3.70 22.57
N GLU A 195 -5.93 -3.46 21.81
CA GLU A 195 -7.33 -3.59 22.26
C GLU A 195 -8.01 -4.87 21.74
N GLY A 196 -7.36 -5.58 20.82
CA GLY A 196 -7.93 -6.76 20.20
C GLY A 196 -9.03 -6.41 19.19
N HIS A 197 -10.27 -6.81 19.48
CA HIS A 197 -11.41 -6.58 18.59
C HIS A 197 -11.81 -5.09 18.56
N VAL A 198 -11.96 -4.53 17.36
CA VAL A 198 -12.52 -3.21 17.12
C VAL A 198 -13.93 -3.37 16.54
N ALA A 199 -14.92 -2.76 17.18
CA ALA A 199 -16.31 -2.85 16.73
C ALA A 199 -16.51 -2.11 15.40
N ALA A 200 -17.11 -2.77 14.42
CA ALA A 200 -17.33 -2.18 13.09
C ALA A 200 -18.24 -0.94 13.17
N GLU A 201 -19.22 -0.93 14.09
CA GLU A 201 -20.13 0.20 14.32
C GLU A 201 -19.38 1.47 14.72
N ARG A 202 -18.31 1.34 15.51
CA ARG A 202 -17.43 2.47 15.87
C ARG A 202 -16.70 2.99 14.62
N VAL A 203 -16.20 2.11 13.80
CA VAL A 203 -15.51 2.49 12.55
C VAL A 203 -16.46 3.21 11.60
N TYR A 204 -17.69 2.72 11.46
CA TYR A 204 -18.71 3.38 10.62
C TYR A 204 -19.11 4.75 11.18
N ALA A 205 -19.22 4.89 12.50
CA ALA A 205 -19.54 6.18 13.13
C ALA A 205 -18.45 7.23 12.89
N ILE A 206 -17.17 6.83 12.97
CA ILE A 206 -16.02 7.69 12.65
C ILE A 206 -16.09 8.06 11.15
N ALA A 207 -16.27 7.08 10.27
CA ALA A 207 -16.34 7.29 8.82
C ALA A 207 -17.48 8.24 8.43
N ALA A 208 -18.66 8.11 9.05
CA ALA A 208 -19.78 8.99 8.79
C ALA A 208 -19.45 10.46 9.14
N GLN A 209 -18.81 10.72 10.28
CA GLN A 209 -18.41 12.07 10.67
C GLN A 209 -17.35 12.66 9.73
N LEU A 210 -16.39 11.85 9.27
CA LEU A 210 -15.40 12.30 8.28
C LEU A 210 -16.07 12.61 6.93
N ALA A 211 -17.03 11.78 6.49
CA ALA A 211 -17.81 12.02 5.28
C ALA A 211 -18.66 13.31 5.39
N GLU A 212 -19.35 13.52 6.51
CA GLU A 212 -20.10 14.74 6.78
C GLU A 212 -19.21 15.99 6.80
N ALA A 213 -17.97 15.85 7.21
CA ALA A 213 -16.98 16.93 7.20
C ALA A 213 -16.36 17.17 5.79
N GLY A 214 -16.71 16.35 4.80
CA GLY A 214 -16.32 16.57 3.39
C GLY A 214 -15.25 15.62 2.87
N ALA A 215 -14.90 14.55 3.57
CA ALA A 215 -14.05 13.50 3.00
C ALA A 215 -14.75 12.87 1.78
N GLN A 216 -14.12 12.91 0.62
CA GLN A 216 -14.62 12.31 -0.62
C GLN A 216 -14.28 10.84 -0.73
N GLU A 217 -13.28 10.40 0.01
CA GLU A 217 -12.83 9.03 0.10
C GLU A 217 -12.48 8.66 1.54
N ILE A 218 -12.79 7.42 1.91
CA ILE A 218 -12.39 6.85 3.20
C ILE A 218 -11.72 5.50 2.96
N SER A 219 -10.45 5.41 3.39
CA SER A 219 -9.67 4.18 3.38
C SER A 219 -9.78 3.48 4.74
N PHE A 220 -10.05 2.17 4.73
CA PHE A 220 -10.14 1.34 5.92
C PHE A 220 -8.93 0.41 6.01
N GLY A 221 -8.09 0.66 7.03
CA GLY A 221 -6.81 -0.01 7.19
C GLY A 221 -6.84 -1.22 8.13
N ASP A 222 -6.41 -2.36 7.61
CA ASP A 222 -5.97 -3.53 8.39
C ASP A 222 -4.48 -3.37 8.76
N THR A 223 -4.20 -2.31 9.50
CA THR A 223 -2.84 -1.81 9.82
C THR A 223 -1.90 -2.87 10.38
N THR A 224 -2.42 -3.91 10.98
CA THR A 224 -1.64 -4.96 11.66
C THR A 224 -1.90 -6.36 11.11
N GLY A 225 -2.61 -6.47 10.00
CA GLY A 225 -2.92 -7.74 9.34
C GLY A 225 -3.75 -8.68 10.21
N MET A 226 -4.74 -8.16 10.94
CA MET A 226 -5.64 -8.93 11.83
C MET A 226 -6.96 -9.30 11.16
N ALA A 227 -7.27 -8.72 10.01
CA ALA A 227 -8.48 -9.01 9.27
C ALA A 227 -8.48 -10.42 8.68
N ASN A 228 -9.68 -10.96 8.48
CA ASN A 228 -9.89 -12.19 7.73
C ASN A 228 -10.98 -11.97 6.66
N PRO A 229 -11.02 -12.78 5.58
CA PRO A 229 -11.91 -12.57 4.45
C PRO A 229 -13.40 -12.50 4.81
N ARG A 230 -13.85 -13.32 5.79
CA ARG A 230 -15.25 -13.30 6.22
C ARG A 230 -15.63 -11.98 6.90
N GLN A 231 -14.75 -11.47 7.76
CA GLN A 231 -14.92 -10.17 8.44
C GLN A 231 -14.92 -9.04 7.41
N VAL A 232 -13.96 -9.05 6.48
CA VAL A 232 -13.81 -8.03 5.42
C VAL A 232 -15.04 -7.95 4.54
N ARG A 233 -15.54 -9.10 4.04
CA ARG A 233 -16.76 -9.15 3.22
C ARG A 233 -17.97 -8.57 3.97
N ALA A 234 -18.19 -8.98 5.22
CA ALA A 234 -19.30 -8.46 6.03
C ALA A 234 -19.16 -6.96 6.28
N PHE A 235 -17.94 -6.49 6.60
CA PHE A 235 -17.65 -5.08 6.85
C PHE A 235 -17.95 -4.22 5.62
N PHE A 236 -17.38 -4.51 4.46
CA PHE A 236 -17.58 -3.69 3.27
C PHE A 236 -18.99 -3.77 2.70
N THR A 237 -19.66 -4.94 2.79
CA THR A 237 -21.08 -5.05 2.45
C THR A 237 -21.94 -4.07 3.25
N GLN A 238 -21.63 -3.85 4.52
CA GLN A 238 -22.33 -2.89 5.37
C GLN A 238 -21.85 -1.46 5.13
N ALA A 239 -20.54 -1.23 5.00
CA ALA A 239 -19.96 0.09 4.77
C ALA A 239 -20.54 0.76 3.52
N LEU A 240 -20.64 0.05 2.39
CA LEU A 240 -21.23 0.52 1.15
C LEU A 240 -22.69 0.96 1.29
N ARG A 241 -23.44 0.40 2.25
CA ARG A 241 -24.82 0.78 2.54
C ARG A 241 -24.92 2.00 3.45
N THR A 242 -23.97 2.15 4.37
CA THR A 242 -24.00 3.19 5.42
C THR A 242 -23.32 4.48 5.00
N LEU A 243 -22.47 4.44 3.97
CA LEU A 243 -21.67 5.58 3.47
C LEU A 243 -21.95 5.84 1.97
N PRO A 244 -23.20 6.11 1.58
CA PRO A 244 -23.52 6.34 0.17
C PRO A 244 -22.85 7.62 -0.33
N GLY A 245 -22.27 7.57 -1.53
CA GLY A 245 -21.66 8.75 -2.19
C GLY A 245 -20.22 9.06 -1.73
N VAL A 246 -19.63 8.22 -0.87
CA VAL A 246 -18.22 8.29 -0.51
C VAL A 246 -17.47 7.14 -1.17
N GLU A 247 -16.33 7.41 -1.76
CA GLU A 247 -15.44 6.34 -2.28
C GLU A 247 -14.85 5.56 -1.10
N LEU A 248 -14.99 4.23 -1.12
CA LEU A 248 -14.45 3.36 -0.07
C LEU A 248 -13.23 2.64 -0.61
N THR A 249 -12.11 2.80 0.08
CA THR A 249 -10.84 2.18 -0.26
C THR A 249 -10.46 1.14 0.79
N ALA A 250 -9.93 0.02 0.36
CA ALA A 250 -9.47 -1.04 1.25
C ALA A 250 -7.93 -1.07 1.29
N HIS A 251 -7.38 -1.09 2.50
CA HIS A 251 -5.95 -1.15 2.76
C HIS A 251 -5.63 -2.34 3.65
N PHE A 252 -4.89 -3.30 3.13
CA PHE A 252 -4.56 -4.53 3.84
C PHE A 252 -3.08 -4.75 3.99
N HIS A 253 -2.68 -5.23 5.18
CA HIS A 253 -1.34 -5.75 5.41
C HIS A 253 -1.30 -7.28 5.25
N ASN A 254 -0.19 -7.77 4.72
CA ASN A 254 0.02 -9.19 4.46
C ASN A 254 0.69 -9.94 5.63
N THR A 255 0.80 -9.31 6.80
CA THR A 255 1.50 -9.80 7.99
C THR A 255 1.21 -11.26 8.36
N ARG A 256 0.00 -11.75 8.07
CA ARG A 256 -0.42 -13.16 8.32
C ARG A 256 -0.76 -13.90 7.03
N GLY A 257 -0.30 -13.41 5.87
CA GLY A 257 -0.54 -14.05 4.57
C GLY A 257 -2.00 -14.05 4.14
N GLN A 258 -2.83 -13.13 4.66
CA GLN A 258 -4.24 -13.02 4.30
C GLN A 258 -4.56 -11.81 3.43
N GLY A 259 -3.56 -11.00 3.09
CA GLY A 259 -3.76 -9.73 2.40
C GLY A 259 -4.55 -9.87 1.08
N LEU A 260 -4.09 -10.70 0.15
CA LEU A 260 -4.79 -10.93 -1.12
C LEU A 260 -6.16 -11.60 -0.96
N ALA A 261 -6.32 -12.49 0.02
CA ALA A 261 -7.63 -13.08 0.32
C ALA A 261 -8.61 -12.02 0.86
N ASN A 262 -8.13 -11.06 1.63
CA ASN A 262 -8.93 -9.93 2.10
C ASN A 262 -9.28 -8.96 0.95
N VAL A 263 -8.36 -8.73 0.01
CA VAL A 263 -8.65 -7.98 -1.23
C VAL A 263 -9.77 -8.64 -2.01
N LEU A 264 -9.69 -9.95 -2.24
CA LEU A 264 -10.76 -10.70 -2.94
C LEU A 264 -12.11 -10.55 -2.22
N ALA A 265 -12.13 -10.68 -0.89
CA ALA A 265 -13.36 -10.54 -0.11
C ALA A 265 -13.96 -9.12 -0.16
N ALA A 266 -13.14 -8.08 -0.23
CA ALA A 266 -13.57 -6.70 -0.41
C ALA A 266 -14.10 -6.47 -1.84
N LEU A 267 -13.42 -7.01 -2.86
CA LEU A 267 -13.84 -6.96 -4.26
C LEU A 267 -15.20 -7.65 -4.46
N GLU A 268 -15.41 -8.84 -3.87
CA GLU A 268 -16.70 -9.55 -3.87
C GLU A 268 -17.81 -8.79 -3.13
N ALA A 269 -17.46 -7.92 -2.18
CA ALA A 269 -18.41 -7.03 -1.53
C ALA A 269 -18.78 -5.79 -2.37
N GLY A 270 -18.04 -5.54 -3.47
CA GLY A 270 -18.25 -4.42 -4.39
C GLY A 270 -17.28 -3.25 -4.23
N VAL A 271 -16.20 -3.41 -3.46
CA VAL A 271 -15.12 -2.42 -3.39
C VAL A 271 -14.23 -2.57 -4.62
N ASP A 272 -13.90 -1.45 -5.25
CA ASP A 272 -13.08 -1.39 -6.45
C ASP A 272 -11.84 -0.47 -6.31
N SER A 273 -11.60 0.06 -5.12
CA SER A 273 -10.44 0.90 -4.78
C SER A 273 -9.58 0.24 -3.70
N PHE A 274 -8.28 0.12 -3.96
CA PHE A 274 -7.32 -0.56 -3.08
C PHE A 274 -6.04 0.23 -2.93
N GLU A 275 -5.51 0.29 -1.71
CA GLU A 275 -4.15 0.72 -1.43
C GLU A 275 -3.21 -0.48 -1.39
N SER A 276 -2.03 -0.32 -1.97
CA SER A 276 -0.97 -1.33 -1.96
C SER A 276 0.40 -0.67 -2.08
N SER A 277 1.45 -1.43 -1.83
CA SER A 277 2.81 -0.93 -1.86
C SER A 277 3.69 -1.82 -2.72
N PHE A 278 4.35 -1.23 -3.72
CA PHE A 278 5.29 -1.98 -4.55
C PHE A 278 6.34 -2.68 -3.69
N GLY A 279 6.67 -3.90 -4.05
CA GLY A 279 7.61 -4.73 -3.29
C GLY A 279 7.17 -5.15 -1.89
N GLU A 280 5.89 -4.99 -1.51
CA GLU A 280 5.41 -5.24 -0.13
C GLU A 280 6.08 -4.32 0.91
N LEU A 281 6.49 -3.09 0.51
CA LEU A 281 7.11 -2.13 1.42
C LEU A 281 6.10 -1.63 2.48
N GLY A 282 6.60 -1.19 3.65
CA GLY A 282 5.79 -0.64 4.72
C GLY A 282 5.39 -1.67 5.76
N GLY A 283 6.31 -1.98 6.66
CA GLY A 283 6.05 -2.81 7.84
C GLY A 283 5.29 -2.04 8.92
N CYS A 284 4.55 -2.76 9.76
CA CYS A 284 4.06 -2.21 11.01
C CYS A 284 5.10 -2.50 12.11
N PRO A 285 5.60 -1.50 12.83
CA PRO A 285 6.60 -1.74 13.87
C PRO A 285 6.05 -2.51 15.09
N PHE A 286 4.73 -2.69 15.17
CA PHE A 286 4.07 -3.23 16.35
C PHE A 286 4.05 -4.77 16.44
N PRO A 287 3.77 -5.57 15.38
CA PRO A 287 3.91 -7.02 15.45
C PRO A 287 5.34 -7.47 15.10
N PRO A 288 5.98 -8.32 15.92
CA PRO A 288 7.27 -8.93 15.53
C PRO A 288 7.14 -9.69 14.21
N GLY A 289 8.02 -9.42 13.26
CA GLY A 289 8.02 -10.06 11.94
C GLY A 289 6.89 -9.62 11.01
N ALA A 290 6.31 -8.44 11.26
CA ALA A 290 5.32 -7.86 10.35
C ALA A 290 5.92 -7.68 8.96
N THR A 291 5.30 -8.32 7.97
CA THR A 291 5.47 -7.98 6.57
C THR A 291 4.69 -6.69 6.29
N GLY A 292 4.97 -6.05 5.13
CA GLY A 292 4.35 -4.78 4.76
C GLY A 292 2.91 -4.89 4.29
N ASN A 293 2.55 -3.88 3.55
CA ASN A 293 1.32 -3.81 2.78
C ASN A 293 1.18 -5.01 1.82
N VAL A 294 0.01 -5.22 1.26
CA VAL A 294 -0.11 -6.08 0.07
C VAL A 294 0.79 -5.51 -1.03
N ALA A 295 1.59 -6.39 -1.65
CA ALA A 295 2.45 -5.99 -2.77
C ALA A 295 1.62 -5.57 -3.98
N THR A 296 1.92 -4.43 -4.57
CA THR A 296 1.19 -3.92 -5.75
C THR A 296 1.33 -4.87 -6.93
N GLU A 297 2.50 -5.46 -7.14
CA GLU A 297 2.75 -6.43 -8.21
C GLU A 297 1.86 -7.67 -8.06
N ASP A 298 1.77 -8.22 -6.84
CA ASP A 298 0.99 -9.42 -6.55
C ASP A 298 -0.51 -9.13 -6.69
N LEU A 299 -0.96 -7.96 -6.21
CA LEU A 299 -2.34 -7.49 -6.35
C LEU A 299 -2.73 -7.30 -7.82
N VAL A 300 -1.93 -6.58 -8.60
CA VAL A 300 -2.19 -6.32 -10.03
C VAL A 300 -2.22 -7.63 -10.81
N SER A 301 -1.30 -8.56 -10.52
CA SER A 301 -1.29 -9.87 -11.15
C SER A 301 -2.56 -10.66 -10.86
N MET A 302 -2.98 -10.73 -9.59
CA MET A 302 -4.21 -11.42 -9.19
C MET A 302 -5.42 -10.82 -9.92
N LEU A 303 -5.58 -9.50 -9.93
CA LEU A 303 -6.69 -8.83 -10.58
C LEU A 303 -6.73 -9.09 -12.09
N HIS A 304 -5.57 -9.01 -12.78
CA HIS A 304 -5.47 -9.29 -14.20
C HIS A 304 -5.84 -10.75 -14.54
N GLU A 305 -5.34 -11.74 -13.77
CA GLU A 305 -5.70 -13.15 -13.95
C GLU A 305 -7.21 -13.40 -13.71
N MET A 306 -7.86 -12.58 -12.87
CA MET A 306 -9.30 -12.63 -12.62
C MET A 306 -10.12 -11.84 -13.64
N GLY A 307 -9.50 -11.17 -14.61
CA GLY A 307 -10.18 -10.37 -15.64
C GLY A 307 -10.61 -8.98 -15.17
N VAL A 308 -10.12 -8.51 -14.01
CA VAL A 308 -10.35 -7.16 -13.50
C VAL A 308 -9.28 -6.21 -14.02
N ALA A 309 -9.68 -5.21 -14.78
CA ALA A 309 -8.74 -4.27 -15.39
C ALA A 309 -8.22 -3.24 -14.37
N THR A 310 -6.91 -3.05 -14.29
CA THR A 310 -6.29 -1.99 -13.48
C THR A 310 -5.73 -0.84 -14.33
N GLY A 311 -5.43 -1.11 -15.59
CA GLY A 311 -4.72 -0.19 -16.49
C GLY A 311 -3.21 -0.12 -16.25
N ILE A 312 -2.68 -0.95 -15.35
CA ILE A 312 -1.26 -0.96 -14.97
C ILE A 312 -0.48 -1.95 -15.85
N ASP A 313 0.67 -1.53 -16.35
CA ASP A 313 1.64 -2.41 -17.00
C ASP A 313 2.44 -3.18 -15.93
N LEU A 314 2.09 -4.46 -15.76
CA LEU A 314 2.72 -5.33 -14.77
C LEU A 314 4.23 -5.51 -15.04
N ALA A 315 4.68 -5.49 -16.29
CA ALA A 315 6.10 -5.65 -16.61
C ALA A 315 6.90 -4.40 -16.19
N ALA A 316 6.36 -3.21 -16.44
CA ALA A 316 6.95 -1.95 -15.98
C ALA A 316 6.95 -1.86 -14.43
N LEU A 317 5.86 -2.28 -13.78
CA LEU A 317 5.77 -2.32 -12.31
C LEU A 317 6.82 -3.27 -11.70
N LEU A 318 6.98 -4.47 -12.27
CA LEU A 318 8.02 -5.41 -11.84
C LEU A 318 9.45 -4.87 -12.08
N ALA A 319 9.64 -4.04 -13.10
CA ALA A 319 10.93 -3.37 -13.33
C ALA A 319 11.21 -2.35 -12.23
N ALA A 320 10.22 -1.53 -11.84
CA ALA A 320 10.32 -0.58 -10.74
C ALA A 320 10.61 -1.29 -9.39
N GLY A 321 9.93 -2.41 -9.12
CA GLY A 321 10.19 -3.22 -7.92
C GLY A 321 11.61 -3.80 -7.86
N ARG A 322 12.17 -4.26 -8.99
CA ARG A 322 13.57 -4.72 -9.07
C ARG A 322 14.58 -3.59 -8.87
N ASP A 323 14.26 -2.40 -9.37
CA ASP A 323 15.09 -1.21 -9.14
C ASP A 323 15.09 -0.84 -7.66
N ALA A 324 13.93 -0.88 -7.00
CA ALA A 324 13.84 -0.67 -5.56
C ALA A 324 14.66 -1.70 -4.75
N GLN A 325 14.67 -2.98 -5.14
CA GLN A 325 15.57 -3.98 -4.51
C GLN A 325 17.04 -3.59 -4.62
N THR A 326 17.44 -2.98 -5.75
CA THR A 326 18.79 -2.50 -5.97
C THR A 326 19.11 -1.30 -5.06
N VAL A 327 18.20 -0.33 -4.98
CA VAL A 327 18.35 0.85 -4.11
C VAL A 327 18.42 0.47 -2.64
N LEU A 328 17.52 -0.41 -2.20
CA LEU A 328 17.42 -0.82 -0.80
C LEU A 328 18.44 -1.90 -0.41
N GLY A 329 19.17 -2.48 -1.39
CA GLY A 329 20.21 -3.49 -1.16
C GLY A 329 19.69 -4.79 -0.56
N ARG A 330 18.39 -5.09 -0.73
CA ARG A 330 17.75 -6.30 -0.19
C ARG A 330 16.62 -6.81 -1.08
N PRO A 331 16.28 -8.11 -1.01
CA PRO A 331 15.07 -8.61 -1.63
C PRO A 331 13.83 -7.98 -0.97
N LEU A 332 12.77 -7.78 -1.77
CA LEU A 332 11.47 -7.29 -1.34
C LEU A 332 10.46 -8.44 -1.24
N GLY A 333 9.35 -8.20 -0.54
CA GLY A 333 8.40 -9.25 -0.16
C GLY A 333 7.46 -9.72 -1.27
N SER A 334 7.34 -8.98 -2.39
CA SER A 334 6.48 -9.39 -3.51
C SER A 334 6.87 -10.79 -4.05
N HIS A 335 5.87 -11.66 -4.13
CA HIS A 335 6.02 -13.01 -4.67
C HIS A 335 6.40 -12.98 -6.16
N LEU A 336 5.82 -12.02 -6.92
CA LEU A 336 6.11 -11.88 -8.34
C LEU A 336 7.52 -11.39 -8.63
N LEU A 337 8.13 -10.60 -7.75
CA LEU A 337 9.53 -10.21 -7.89
C LEU A 337 10.47 -11.42 -7.80
N THR A 338 10.05 -12.46 -7.09
CA THR A 338 10.81 -13.72 -6.92
C THR A 338 10.45 -14.75 -7.97
N ALA A 339 9.17 -15.04 -8.18
CA ALA A 339 8.68 -16.12 -9.04
C ALA A 339 8.50 -15.69 -10.51
N GLY A 340 8.30 -14.40 -10.76
CA GLY A 340 7.88 -13.88 -12.05
C GLY A 340 6.37 -14.10 -12.32
N PRO A 341 5.82 -13.46 -13.37
CA PRO A 341 4.44 -13.64 -13.77
C PRO A 341 4.20 -15.04 -14.35
N VAL A 342 2.95 -15.50 -14.30
CA VAL A 342 2.54 -16.76 -14.92
C VAL A 342 2.73 -16.65 -16.45
N VAL A 343 3.30 -17.70 -17.04
CA VAL A 343 3.41 -17.85 -18.49
C VAL A 343 2.44 -18.95 -18.93
N TRP A 344 1.34 -18.54 -19.54
CA TRP A 344 0.39 -19.48 -20.11
C TRP A 344 0.90 -19.95 -21.48
N ASN A 345 1.35 -21.21 -21.57
CA ASN A 345 1.66 -21.83 -22.85
C ASN A 345 0.34 -22.28 -23.47
N GLY A 346 -0.13 -21.53 -24.47
CA GLY A 346 -1.34 -21.86 -25.24
C GLY A 346 -1.15 -23.04 -26.17
#